data_d52d101fc97de30239211a17ddcfd4fd
#
_entry.id   d52d101fc97de30239211a17ddcfd4fd
#
_cell.length_a   1.000
_cell.length_b   1.000
_cell.length_c   1.000
_cell.angle_alpha   90.00
_cell.angle_beta   90.00
_cell.angle_gamma   90.00
#
_symmetry.space_group_name_H-M   'P 1'
#
loop_
_entity.id
_entity.type
_entity.pdbx_description
1 polymer ?
#
loop_
_entity_poly.entity_id
_entity_poly.type
_entity_poly.pdbx_seq_one_letter_code
_entity_poly.pdbx_strand_id
1 'polypeptide(L)'
;MSVTAGTFYLLVIFWLFQSVENKLVIGKALLKYMSFKKLSNYLLLFSSFQISRLLGKPQIWGYPTTLSHEPTTSCNLRCPECPSGLRSFSRPTGMIEDRLFQNIIDQSKDYLTYLHIYFQGEPFLHPKFLDMVFYADKKGVFTSTSTNAHYLSEKNVASILASGLKQLIVSMDGITQEIYEDYRIGGNLEKVKKGLSLLVQKRKETKQLFPRIVLQFLVTGKNEHQIPALKDW
;
A
#
# COMPACT_ATOMS: atom_id res chain seq x y z
N MET A 1 25.92 -11.65 -1.12
CA MET A 1 25.42 -11.71 0.26
C MET A 1 24.04 -12.35 0.22
N SER A 2 23.92 -13.55 0.79
CA SER A 2 22.69 -14.36 0.73
C SER A 2 21.61 -13.73 1.60
N VAL A 3 20.49 -13.35 0.99
CA VAL A 3 19.26 -13.01 1.70
C VAL A 3 18.77 -14.30 2.34
N THR A 4 18.95 -14.44 3.64
CA THR A 4 18.55 -15.63 4.38
C THR A 4 17.04 -15.78 4.42
N ALA A 5 16.55 -17.00 4.29
CA ALA A 5 15.13 -17.40 4.26
C ALA A 5 14.26 -16.87 5.43
N GLY A 6 14.87 -16.28 6.46
CA GLY A 6 14.17 -15.72 7.62
C GLY A 6 13.26 -14.51 7.32
N THR A 7 13.58 -13.72 6.28
CA THR A 7 12.79 -12.51 5.93
C THR A 7 11.44 -12.85 5.29
N PHE A 8 11.36 -13.99 4.58
CA PHE A 8 10.11 -14.45 3.95
C PHE A 8 9.10 -14.99 4.97
N TYR A 9 9.57 -15.62 6.05
CA TYR A 9 8.72 -16.17 7.12
C TYR A 9 8.00 -15.09 7.93
N LEU A 10 8.63 -13.93 8.16
CA LEU A 10 8.03 -12.84 8.93
C LEU A 10 6.88 -12.14 8.18
N LEU A 11 6.98 -11.98 6.87
CA LEU A 11 5.89 -11.42 6.05
C LEU A 11 4.67 -12.34 6.00
N VAL A 12 4.85 -13.65 5.98
CA VAL A 12 3.76 -14.65 6.00
C VAL A 12 3.10 -14.72 7.37
N ILE A 13 3.88 -14.64 8.46
CA ILE A 13 3.34 -14.66 9.84
C ILE A 13 2.52 -13.41 10.12
N PHE A 14 2.93 -12.23 9.67
CA PHE A 14 2.14 -10.99 9.85
C PHE A 14 0.79 -11.06 9.14
N TRP A 15 0.70 -11.76 8.03
CA TRP A 15 -0.57 -12.00 7.31
C TRP A 15 -1.49 -12.98 8.05
N LEU A 16 -0.95 -13.95 8.79
CA LEU A 16 -1.71 -14.93 9.57
C LEU A 16 -2.33 -14.35 10.85
N PHE A 17 -1.74 -13.29 11.44
CA PHE A 17 -2.24 -12.64 12.66
C PHE A 17 -3.30 -11.55 12.42
N GLN A 18 -3.75 -11.33 11.19
CA GLN A 18 -4.90 -10.48 10.96
C GLN A 18 -6.16 -11.16 11.51
N SER A 19 -6.89 -10.44 12.36
CA SER A 19 -8.17 -10.96 12.90
C SER A 19 -9.08 -11.42 11.77
N VAL A 20 -9.86 -12.47 12.00
CA VAL A 20 -10.81 -13.03 11.02
C VAL A 20 -11.78 -11.93 10.54
N GLU A 21 -12.18 -11.01 11.41
CA GLU A 21 -13.03 -9.85 11.06
C GLU A 21 -12.40 -8.97 9.99
N ASN A 22 -11.10 -8.68 10.09
CA ASN A 22 -10.40 -7.89 9.08
C ASN A 22 -10.34 -8.57 7.71
N LYS A 23 -10.18 -9.90 7.67
CA LYS A 23 -10.22 -10.67 6.42
C LYS A 23 -11.61 -10.66 5.79
N LEU A 24 -12.65 -10.75 6.60
CA LEU A 24 -14.03 -10.68 6.15
C LEU A 24 -14.39 -9.30 5.58
N VAL A 25 -13.96 -8.22 6.22
CA VAL A 25 -14.21 -6.85 5.74
C VAL A 25 -13.54 -6.61 4.38
N ILE A 26 -12.28 -7.04 4.23
CA ILE A 26 -11.58 -6.93 2.93
C ILE A 26 -12.24 -7.83 1.89
N GLY A 27 -12.56 -9.06 2.24
CA GLY A 27 -13.24 -10.00 1.35
C GLY A 27 -14.56 -9.45 0.82
N LYS A 28 -15.41 -8.91 1.70
CA LYS A 28 -16.66 -8.24 1.32
C LYS A 28 -16.41 -7.02 0.42
N ALA A 29 -15.39 -6.22 0.72
CA ALA A 29 -15.04 -5.09 -0.11
C ALA A 29 -14.57 -5.52 -1.50
N LEU A 30 -13.71 -6.54 -1.60
CA LEU A 30 -13.24 -7.08 -2.89
C LEU A 30 -14.41 -7.65 -3.71
N LEU A 31 -15.36 -8.35 -3.08
CA LEU A 31 -16.55 -8.84 -3.74
C LEU A 31 -17.39 -7.72 -4.37
N LYS A 32 -17.48 -6.54 -3.71
CA LYS A 32 -18.16 -5.36 -4.26
C LYS A 32 -17.53 -4.87 -5.58
N TYR A 33 -16.22 -5.06 -5.73
CA TYR A 33 -15.47 -4.67 -6.94
C TYR A 33 -15.40 -5.78 -7.99
N MET A 34 -15.93 -6.98 -7.69
CA MET A 34 -15.92 -8.10 -8.62
C MET A 34 -17.02 -7.90 -9.68
N SER A 35 -16.63 -7.92 -10.94
CA SER A 35 -17.53 -7.96 -12.09
C SER A 35 -17.44 -9.31 -12.80
N PHE A 36 -18.40 -9.61 -13.68
CA PHE A 36 -18.34 -10.82 -14.51
C PHE A 36 -17.05 -10.90 -15.34
N LYS A 37 -16.61 -9.78 -15.93
CA LYS A 37 -15.35 -9.70 -16.69
C LYS A 37 -14.15 -10.03 -15.84
N LYS A 38 -14.07 -9.47 -14.62
CA LYS A 38 -13.00 -9.79 -13.67
C LYS A 38 -12.99 -11.24 -13.26
N LEU A 39 -14.17 -11.80 -12.95
CA LEU A 39 -14.29 -13.23 -12.62
C LEU A 39 -13.84 -14.12 -13.78
N SER A 40 -14.30 -13.83 -15.00
CA SER A 40 -13.85 -14.56 -16.20
C SER A 40 -12.35 -14.48 -16.39
N ASN A 41 -11.75 -13.30 -16.19
CA ASN A 41 -10.30 -13.13 -16.25
C ASN A 41 -9.56 -13.97 -15.19
N TYR A 42 -10.06 -14.05 -13.96
CA TYR A 42 -9.51 -14.94 -12.94
C TYR A 42 -9.57 -16.41 -13.35
N LEU A 43 -10.67 -16.86 -13.94
CA LEU A 43 -10.81 -18.23 -14.43
C LEU A 43 -9.83 -18.53 -15.57
N LEU A 44 -9.65 -17.60 -16.50
CA LEU A 44 -8.66 -17.73 -17.58
C LEU A 44 -7.22 -17.82 -17.03
N LEU A 45 -6.86 -16.96 -16.07
CA LEU A 45 -5.56 -17.01 -15.41
C LEU A 45 -5.35 -18.33 -14.67
N PHE A 46 -6.34 -18.76 -13.88
CA PHE A 46 -6.25 -20.02 -13.16
C PHE A 46 -6.09 -21.20 -14.10
N SER A 47 -6.90 -21.29 -15.17
CA SER A 47 -6.82 -22.36 -16.17
C SER A 47 -5.49 -22.35 -16.90
N SER A 48 -5.02 -21.19 -17.35
CA SER A 48 -3.72 -21.06 -18.02
C SER A 48 -2.55 -21.46 -17.12
N PHE A 49 -2.64 -21.13 -15.81
CA PHE A 49 -1.64 -21.54 -14.83
C PHE A 49 -1.60 -23.08 -14.66
N GLN A 50 -2.76 -23.74 -14.56
CA GLN A 50 -2.82 -25.21 -14.45
C GLN A 50 -2.27 -25.89 -15.71
N ILE A 51 -2.65 -25.39 -16.89
CA ILE A 51 -2.13 -25.90 -18.16
C ILE A 51 -0.63 -25.67 -18.29
N SER A 52 -0.11 -24.50 -17.88
CA SER A 52 1.32 -24.24 -17.85
C SER A 52 2.09 -25.26 -17.00
N ARG A 53 1.53 -25.62 -15.83
CA ARG A 53 2.13 -26.64 -14.97
C ARG A 53 2.15 -28.02 -15.61
N LEU A 54 1.09 -28.40 -16.31
CA LEU A 54 1.00 -29.70 -16.98
C LEU A 54 1.95 -29.81 -18.18
N LEU A 55 2.05 -28.72 -18.95
CA LEU A 55 2.87 -28.71 -20.19
C LEU A 55 4.34 -28.38 -19.93
N GLY A 56 4.72 -27.91 -18.75
CA GLY A 56 6.06 -27.40 -18.48
C GLY A 56 6.43 -26.15 -19.29
N LYS A 57 5.44 -25.47 -19.88
CA LYS A 57 5.62 -24.27 -20.72
C LYS A 57 4.62 -23.19 -20.34
N PRO A 58 5.03 -21.90 -20.28
CA PRO A 58 4.14 -20.81 -19.90
C PRO A 58 3.00 -20.63 -20.91
N GLN A 59 1.78 -20.59 -20.39
CA GLN A 59 0.56 -20.22 -21.11
C GLN A 59 -0.05 -19.03 -20.37
N ILE A 60 -0.40 -17.96 -21.07
CA ILE A 60 -0.99 -16.76 -20.48
C ILE A 60 -2.24 -16.38 -21.27
N TRP A 61 -3.43 -16.60 -20.67
CA TRP A 61 -4.72 -16.36 -21.33
C TRP A 61 -5.48 -15.17 -20.77
N GLY A 62 -5.07 -14.65 -19.63
CA GLY A 62 -5.72 -13.52 -18.97
C GLY A 62 -4.79 -12.33 -18.78
N TYR A 63 -5.34 -11.26 -18.20
CA TYR A 63 -4.65 -10.01 -17.91
C TYR A 63 -4.30 -9.90 -16.42
N PRO A 64 -3.31 -9.06 -16.04
CA PRO A 64 -2.96 -8.84 -14.65
C PRO A 64 -4.17 -8.36 -13.83
N THR A 65 -4.41 -9.00 -12.69
CA THR A 65 -5.49 -8.65 -11.76
C THR A 65 -5.05 -7.64 -10.71
N THR A 66 -3.74 -7.45 -10.59
CA THR A 66 -3.09 -6.52 -9.65
C THR A 66 -2.01 -5.72 -10.39
N LEU A 67 -1.98 -4.42 -10.15
CA LEU A 67 -0.91 -3.53 -10.62
C LEU A 67 -0.31 -2.77 -9.45
N SER A 68 0.97 -2.44 -9.56
CA SER A 68 1.63 -1.45 -8.71
C SER A 68 1.95 -0.23 -9.56
N HIS A 69 1.60 0.94 -9.04
CA HIS A 69 1.75 2.20 -9.73
C HIS A 69 2.43 3.22 -8.82
N GLU A 70 3.50 3.82 -9.29
CA GLU A 70 4.31 4.76 -8.53
C GLU A 70 3.93 6.20 -8.90
N PRO A 71 3.26 6.95 -7.99
CA PRO A 71 2.87 8.33 -8.29
C PRO A 71 4.06 9.26 -8.44
N THR A 72 5.10 9.05 -7.63
CA THR A 72 6.32 9.86 -7.63
C THR A 72 7.50 9.05 -7.08
N THR A 73 8.69 9.34 -7.57
CA THR A 73 9.94 8.82 -7.02
C THR A 73 10.47 9.64 -5.84
N SER A 74 9.91 10.83 -5.59
CA SER A 74 10.36 11.72 -4.54
C SER A 74 9.93 11.25 -3.16
N CYS A 75 10.79 11.43 -2.16
CA CYS A 75 10.48 11.20 -0.75
C CYS A 75 11.08 12.32 0.11
N ASN A 76 10.40 12.64 1.21
CA ASN A 76 10.88 13.61 2.21
C ASN A 76 11.85 12.99 3.22
N LEU A 77 11.93 11.66 3.30
CA LEU A 77 12.83 10.94 4.19
C LEU A 77 14.08 10.41 3.45
N ARG A 78 15.09 10.00 4.25
CA ARG A 78 16.38 9.50 3.76
C ARG A 78 16.73 8.12 4.33
N CYS A 79 15.77 7.19 4.27
CA CYS A 79 15.99 5.84 4.76
C CYS A 79 17.17 5.17 4.05
N PRO A 80 18.11 4.51 4.80
CA PRO A 80 19.40 4.07 4.27
C PRO A 80 19.33 2.91 3.27
N GLU A 81 18.26 2.10 3.30
CA GLU A 81 18.07 0.96 2.39
C GLU A 81 17.06 1.25 1.27
N CYS A 82 16.65 2.50 1.11
CA CYS A 82 15.63 2.88 0.15
C CYS A 82 16.22 3.70 -0.99
N PRO A 83 16.04 3.31 -2.28
CA PRO A 83 16.53 4.09 -3.41
C PRO A 83 16.03 5.53 -3.44
N SER A 84 14.78 5.79 -2.98
CA SER A 84 14.25 7.15 -2.85
C SER A 84 14.95 7.95 -1.73
N GLY A 85 15.26 7.29 -0.61
CA GLY A 85 15.98 7.89 0.50
C GLY A 85 17.42 8.21 0.14
N LEU A 86 18.10 7.30 -0.52
CA LEU A 86 19.48 7.42 -1.00
C LEU A 86 19.59 8.31 -2.25
N ARG A 87 18.47 8.60 -2.92
CA ARG A 87 18.43 9.28 -4.23
C ARG A 87 19.30 8.59 -5.30
N SER A 88 19.35 7.25 -5.24
CA SER A 88 20.24 6.40 -6.05
C SER A 88 19.45 5.61 -7.10
N PHE A 89 18.57 6.27 -7.84
CA PHE A 89 17.86 5.63 -8.94
C PHE A 89 18.74 5.44 -10.16
N SER A 90 18.70 4.24 -10.74
CA SER A 90 19.29 3.93 -12.04
C SER A 90 18.34 4.18 -13.22
N ARG A 91 17.15 4.73 -12.96
CA ARG A 91 16.09 5.04 -13.93
C ARG A 91 15.67 6.50 -13.81
N PRO A 92 14.95 7.06 -14.82
CA PRO A 92 14.38 8.40 -14.72
C PRO A 92 13.51 8.57 -13.46
N THR A 93 13.59 9.74 -12.85
CA THR A 93 12.83 10.15 -11.67
C THR A 93 11.80 11.20 -12.05
N GLY A 94 10.71 11.31 -11.28
CA GLY A 94 9.67 12.31 -11.54
C GLY A 94 8.34 11.95 -10.90
N MET A 95 7.30 12.55 -11.44
CA MET A 95 5.90 12.29 -11.09
C MET A 95 5.15 11.85 -12.34
N ILE A 96 4.18 10.97 -12.16
CA ILE A 96 3.34 10.57 -13.29
C ILE A 96 2.35 11.68 -13.66
N GLU A 97 2.06 11.79 -14.93
CA GLU A 97 0.98 12.64 -15.42
C GLU A 97 -0.39 12.01 -15.16
N ASP A 98 -1.37 12.82 -14.72
CA ASP A 98 -2.75 12.39 -14.48
C ASP A 98 -3.36 11.66 -15.66
N ARG A 99 -3.16 12.18 -16.87
CA ARG A 99 -3.72 11.61 -18.10
C ARG A 99 -3.19 10.20 -18.35
N LEU A 100 -1.89 9.99 -18.10
CA LEU A 100 -1.30 8.67 -18.25
C LEU A 100 -1.88 7.69 -17.22
N PHE A 101 -2.01 8.12 -15.96
CA PHE A 101 -2.64 7.31 -14.92
C PHE A 101 -4.08 6.92 -15.29
N GLN A 102 -4.91 7.90 -15.69
CA GLN A 102 -6.30 7.65 -16.09
C GLN A 102 -6.39 6.67 -17.26
N ASN A 103 -5.52 6.83 -18.28
CA ASN A 103 -5.48 5.92 -19.42
C ASN A 103 -5.15 4.48 -18.99
N ILE A 104 -4.18 4.29 -18.08
CA ILE A 104 -3.83 2.96 -17.54
C ILE A 104 -5.04 2.33 -16.85
N ILE A 105 -5.74 3.11 -15.99
CA ILE A 105 -6.92 2.61 -15.28
C ILE A 105 -8.05 2.28 -16.26
N ASP A 106 -8.33 3.15 -17.23
CA ASP A 106 -9.42 2.92 -18.19
C ASP A 106 -9.19 1.68 -19.07
N GLN A 107 -7.94 1.40 -19.43
CA GLN A 107 -7.58 0.20 -20.19
C GLN A 107 -7.62 -1.08 -19.35
N SER A 108 -7.40 -0.98 -18.04
CA SER A 108 -7.27 -2.15 -17.16
C SER A 108 -8.48 -2.43 -16.26
N LYS A 109 -9.40 -1.49 -16.06
CA LYS A 109 -10.52 -1.57 -15.10
C LYS A 109 -11.38 -2.82 -15.20
N ASP A 110 -11.50 -3.40 -16.40
CA ASP A 110 -12.34 -4.57 -16.65
C ASP A 110 -11.74 -5.88 -16.09
N TYR A 111 -10.45 -5.91 -15.78
CA TYR A 111 -9.74 -7.06 -15.20
C TYR A 111 -8.94 -6.73 -13.95
N LEU A 112 -8.58 -5.46 -13.75
CA LEU A 112 -7.83 -5.03 -12.58
C LEU A 112 -8.73 -5.00 -11.35
N THR A 113 -8.39 -5.80 -10.34
CA THR A 113 -9.13 -5.84 -9.07
C THR A 113 -8.43 -5.03 -7.99
N TYR A 114 -7.11 -5.08 -7.94
CA TYR A 114 -6.31 -4.47 -6.89
C TYR A 114 -5.22 -3.56 -7.46
N LEU A 115 -5.13 -2.35 -6.93
CA LEU A 115 -4.13 -1.37 -7.32
C LEU A 115 -3.33 -0.90 -6.11
N HIS A 116 -2.04 -1.18 -6.11
CA HIS A 116 -1.09 -0.57 -5.21
C HIS A 116 -0.64 0.78 -5.78
N ILE A 117 -1.03 1.89 -5.15
CA ILE A 117 -0.60 3.23 -5.58
C ILE A 117 0.60 3.64 -4.74
N TYR A 118 1.63 2.86 -4.80
CA TYR A 118 2.95 3.06 -4.21
C TYR A 118 3.94 2.00 -4.73
N PHE A 119 5.20 2.35 -4.73
CA PHE A 119 6.35 1.43 -4.85
C PHE A 119 7.57 2.09 -4.24
N GLN A 120 8.11 3.13 -4.87
CA GLN A 120 9.13 4.02 -4.33
C GLN A 120 8.51 5.41 -4.08
N GLY A 121 9.24 6.27 -3.35
CA GLY A 121 8.77 7.62 -3.04
C GLY A 121 7.70 7.68 -1.94
N GLU A 122 7.24 8.91 -1.70
CA GLU A 122 6.13 9.20 -0.79
C GLU A 122 4.91 9.65 -1.62
N PRO A 123 3.84 8.86 -1.70
CA PRO A 123 2.70 9.17 -2.57
C PRO A 123 2.06 10.53 -2.31
N PHE A 124 2.02 10.97 -1.05
CA PHE A 124 1.44 12.26 -0.67
C PHE A 124 2.24 13.48 -1.14
N LEU A 125 3.42 13.30 -1.73
CA LEU A 125 4.15 14.36 -2.42
C LEU A 125 3.61 14.63 -3.83
N HIS A 126 2.85 13.70 -4.41
CA HIS A 126 2.17 13.94 -5.66
C HIS A 126 0.90 14.78 -5.42
N PRO A 127 0.77 15.98 -6.02
CA PRO A 127 -0.30 16.93 -5.70
C PRO A 127 -1.71 16.38 -5.98
N LYS A 128 -1.85 15.45 -6.93
CA LYS A 128 -3.12 14.83 -7.32
C LYS A 128 -3.24 13.38 -6.89
N PHE A 129 -2.45 12.94 -5.92
CA PHE A 129 -2.45 11.54 -5.46
C PHE A 129 -3.85 11.06 -5.04
N LEU A 130 -4.57 11.84 -4.24
CA LEU A 130 -5.89 11.44 -3.75
C LEU A 130 -6.97 11.50 -4.86
N ASP A 131 -6.79 12.35 -5.88
CA ASP A 131 -7.64 12.34 -7.07
C ASP A 131 -7.44 11.06 -7.89
N MET A 132 -6.21 10.56 -7.98
CA MET A 132 -5.91 9.27 -8.61
C MET A 132 -6.58 8.12 -7.86
N VAL A 133 -6.51 8.12 -6.51
CA VAL A 133 -7.21 7.13 -5.67
C VAL A 133 -8.71 7.17 -5.93
N PHE A 134 -9.30 8.35 -5.91
CA PHE A 134 -10.73 8.55 -6.17
C PHE A 134 -11.12 8.06 -7.56
N TYR A 135 -10.33 8.38 -8.59
CA TYR A 135 -10.58 7.93 -9.95
C TYR A 135 -10.59 6.40 -10.04
N ALA A 136 -9.59 5.73 -9.49
CA ALA A 136 -9.51 4.26 -9.50
C ALA A 136 -10.68 3.62 -8.72
N ASP A 137 -11.05 4.16 -7.55
CA ASP A 137 -12.21 3.70 -6.79
C ASP A 137 -13.51 3.80 -7.59
N LYS A 138 -13.74 4.93 -8.29
CA LYS A 138 -14.90 5.14 -9.17
C LYS A 138 -14.95 4.18 -10.37
N LYS A 139 -13.79 3.69 -10.81
CA LYS A 139 -13.68 2.67 -11.87
C LYS A 139 -13.80 1.23 -11.32
N GLY A 140 -14.11 1.08 -10.05
CA GLY A 140 -14.31 -0.23 -9.44
C GLY A 140 -13.02 -1.00 -9.19
N VAL A 141 -11.93 -0.28 -8.84
CA VAL A 141 -10.64 -0.88 -8.49
C VAL A 141 -10.37 -0.68 -7.00
N PHE A 142 -10.04 -1.76 -6.29
CA PHE A 142 -9.65 -1.70 -4.88
C PHE A 142 -8.26 -1.06 -4.76
N THR A 143 -8.15 0.03 -4.02
CA THR A 143 -6.92 0.81 -3.91
C THR A 143 -6.22 0.62 -2.56
N SER A 144 -4.91 0.50 -2.59
CA SER A 144 -4.02 0.49 -1.43
C SER A 144 -2.85 1.43 -1.63
N THR A 145 -2.39 2.06 -0.57
CA THR A 145 -1.17 2.86 -0.58
C THR A 145 -0.34 2.65 0.67
N SER A 146 0.94 2.99 0.59
CA SER A 146 1.86 3.04 1.74
C SER A 146 2.41 4.45 1.88
N THR A 147 2.56 4.92 3.12
CA THR A 147 3.06 6.26 3.45
C THR A 147 3.95 6.24 4.68
N ASN A 148 4.87 7.18 4.74
CA ASN A 148 5.62 7.49 5.96
C ASN A 148 4.81 8.37 6.95
N ALA A 149 3.58 8.69 6.59
CA ALA A 149 2.56 9.41 7.39
C ALA A 149 2.89 10.85 7.81
N HIS A 150 3.94 11.48 7.28
CA HIS A 150 4.27 12.89 7.57
C HIS A 150 3.28 13.88 7.00
N TYR A 151 2.41 13.45 6.10
CA TYR A 151 1.42 14.30 5.42
C TYR A 151 -0.02 14.08 5.89
N LEU A 152 -0.23 13.41 7.05
CA LEU A 152 -1.54 13.21 7.65
C LEU A 152 -2.01 14.48 8.42
N SER A 153 -2.18 15.59 7.71
CA SER A 153 -2.79 16.82 8.22
C SER A 153 -4.32 16.72 8.21
N GLU A 154 -5.03 17.64 8.89
CA GLU A 154 -6.49 17.69 8.89
C GLU A 154 -7.07 17.71 7.47
N LYS A 155 -6.50 18.55 6.60
CA LYS A 155 -6.90 18.63 5.18
C LYS A 155 -6.74 17.29 4.48
N ASN A 156 -5.58 16.66 4.62
CA ASN A 156 -5.28 15.40 3.94
C ASN A 156 -6.10 14.25 4.52
N VAL A 157 -6.33 14.21 5.84
CA VAL A 157 -7.19 13.21 6.48
C VAL A 157 -8.63 13.30 5.94
N ALA A 158 -9.20 14.50 5.84
CA ALA A 158 -10.53 14.68 5.24
C ALA A 158 -10.56 14.17 3.78
N SER A 159 -9.54 14.51 3.00
CA SER A 159 -9.42 14.08 1.60
C SER A 159 -9.20 12.55 1.49
N ILE A 160 -8.42 11.93 2.38
CA ILE A 160 -8.25 10.46 2.44
C ILE A 160 -9.61 9.79 2.65
N LEU A 161 -10.40 10.25 3.62
CA LEU A 161 -11.72 9.68 3.92
C LEU A 161 -12.70 9.85 2.75
N ALA A 162 -12.58 10.92 1.97
CA ALA A 162 -13.41 11.18 0.80
C ALA A 162 -12.92 10.46 -0.47
N SER A 163 -11.64 10.06 -0.54
CA SER A 163 -11.02 9.51 -1.76
C SER A 163 -11.47 8.11 -2.14
N GLY A 164 -12.10 7.39 -1.22
CA GLY A 164 -12.44 5.98 -1.44
C GLY A 164 -11.27 5.00 -1.23
N LEU A 165 -10.13 5.46 -0.71
CA LEU A 165 -8.98 4.59 -0.37
C LEU A 165 -9.42 3.43 0.53
N LYS A 166 -9.02 2.19 0.18
CA LYS A 166 -9.43 0.99 0.93
C LYS A 166 -8.40 0.52 1.94
N GLN A 167 -7.12 0.75 1.67
CA GLN A 167 -6.06 0.38 2.59
C GLN A 167 -4.97 1.45 2.64
N LEU A 168 -4.61 1.85 3.84
CA LEU A 168 -3.47 2.73 4.12
C LEU A 168 -2.45 1.97 4.96
N ILE A 169 -1.29 1.71 4.39
CA ILE A 169 -0.15 1.15 5.11
C ILE A 169 0.66 2.32 5.64
N VAL A 170 0.89 2.32 6.94
CA VAL A 170 1.70 3.32 7.62
C VAL A 170 3.01 2.68 8.06
N SER A 171 4.10 3.16 7.51
CA SER A 171 5.45 2.66 7.82
C SER A 171 6.00 3.38 9.05
N MET A 172 6.11 2.65 10.17
CA MET A 172 6.57 3.19 11.46
C MET A 172 7.55 2.19 12.10
N ASP A 173 8.84 2.43 11.98
CA ASP A 173 9.90 1.47 12.33
C ASP A 173 10.53 1.72 13.71
N GLY A 174 9.80 2.40 14.59
CA GLY A 174 10.17 2.67 15.98
C GLY A 174 9.04 3.34 16.74
N ILE A 175 8.97 3.19 18.05
CA ILE A 175 7.98 3.83 18.93
C ILE A 175 8.57 4.94 19.81
N THR A 176 9.90 5.08 19.82
CA THR A 176 10.65 6.23 20.35
C THR A 176 11.29 7.00 19.20
N GLN A 177 11.46 8.32 19.33
CA GLN A 177 12.02 9.16 18.26
C GLN A 177 13.41 8.68 17.85
N GLU A 178 14.26 8.34 18.81
CA GLU A 178 15.62 7.87 18.57
C GLU A 178 15.65 6.63 17.67
N ILE A 179 14.93 5.57 18.03
CA ILE A 179 14.87 4.32 17.29
C ILE A 179 14.17 4.50 15.94
N TYR A 180 13.11 5.31 15.90
CA TYR A 180 12.41 5.61 14.66
C TYR A 180 13.32 6.31 13.64
N GLU A 181 14.06 7.34 14.08
CA GLU A 181 14.90 8.16 13.21
C GLU A 181 16.20 7.44 12.78
N ASP A 182 16.64 6.42 13.53
CA ASP A 182 17.79 5.61 13.15
C ASP A 182 17.62 4.95 11.76
N TYR A 183 16.41 4.57 11.40
CA TYR A 183 16.08 4.08 10.06
C TYR A 183 15.35 5.13 9.20
N ARG A 184 14.37 5.85 9.77
CA ARG A 184 13.55 6.87 9.08
C ARG A 184 14.23 8.25 9.16
N ILE A 185 15.47 8.37 8.64
CA ILE A 185 16.31 9.58 8.75
C ILE A 185 15.55 10.81 8.26
N GLY A 186 15.48 11.83 9.12
CA GLY A 186 14.73 13.07 8.91
C GLY A 186 13.24 12.93 9.23
N GLY A 187 12.81 11.82 9.82
CA GLY A 187 11.45 11.58 10.24
C GLY A 187 11.14 12.14 11.63
N ASN A 188 9.89 12.54 11.84
CA ASN A 188 9.36 13.01 13.10
C ASN A 188 8.24 12.08 13.57
N LEU A 189 8.53 11.26 14.58
CA LEU A 189 7.60 10.24 15.10
C LEU A 189 6.34 10.87 15.70
N GLU A 190 6.47 11.98 16.41
CA GLU A 190 5.34 12.66 17.03
C GLU A 190 4.34 13.16 15.99
N LYS A 191 4.84 13.69 14.86
CA LYS A 191 4.00 14.07 13.72
C LYS A 191 3.26 12.88 13.12
N VAL A 192 3.92 11.73 13.00
CA VAL A 192 3.31 10.47 12.53
C VAL A 192 2.22 10.03 13.48
N LYS A 193 2.49 9.98 14.79
CA LYS A 193 1.53 9.57 15.82
C LYS A 193 0.30 10.48 15.85
N LYS A 194 0.49 11.80 15.82
CA LYS A 194 -0.62 12.78 15.77
C LYS A 194 -1.48 12.60 14.52
N GLY A 195 -0.85 12.50 13.35
CA GLY A 195 -1.57 12.31 12.10
C GLY A 195 -2.36 11.01 12.06
N LEU A 196 -1.79 9.94 12.57
CA LEU A 196 -2.46 8.64 12.63
C LEU A 196 -3.64 8.66 13.62
N SER A 197 -3.45 9.23 14.81
CA SER A 197 -4.53 9.42 15.80
C SER A 197 -5.69 10.24 15.24
N LEU A 198 -5.37 11.33 14.53
CA LEU A 198 -6.37 12.17 13.85
C LEU A 198 -7.16 11.37 12.82
N LEU A 199 -6.48 10.58 11.97
CA LEU A 199 -7.14 9.74 10.96
C LEU A 199 -8.06 8.70 11.60
N VAL A 200 -7.59 8.03 12.66
CA VAL A 200 -8.39 7.03 13.38
C VAL A 200 -9.63 7.68 14.02
N GLN A 201 -9.46 8.83 14.67
CA GLN A 201 -10.54 9.60 15.27
C GLN A 201 -11.58 10.00 14.23
N LYS A 202 -11.16 10.66 13.13
CA LYS A 202 -12.06 11.13 12.07
C LYS A 202 -12.79 9.99 11.38
N ARG A 203 -12.13 8.86 11.15
CA ARG A 203 -12.76 7.65 10.61
C ARG A 203 -13.86 7.11 11.56
N LYS A 204 -13.63 7.13 12.88
CA LYS A 204 -14.63 6.72 13.89
C LYS A 204 -15.82 7.70 13.92
N GLU A 205 -15.56 9.00 13.94
CA GLU A 205 -16.58 10.05 13.92
C GLU A 205 -17.50 9.94 12.70
N THR A 206 -16.93 9.66 11.53
CA THR A 206 -17.69 9.49 10.28
C THR A 206 -18.26 8.08 10.09
N LYS A 207 -18.04 7.17 11.04
CA LYS A 207 -18.49 5.75 10.99
C LYS A 207 -18.03 5.02 9.71
N GLN A 208 -16.90 5.41 9.14
CA GLN A 208 -16.35 4.78 7.93
C GLN A 208 -15.56 3.53 8.28
N LEU A 209 -15.70 2.47 7.47
CA LEU A 209 -14.91 1.24 7.59
C LEU A 209 -13.52 1.41 6.95
N PHE A 210 -13.40 2.31 5.97
CA PHE A 210 -12.18 2.52 5.18
C PHE A 210 -11.65 3.94 5.34
N PRO A 211 -10.34 4.13 5.12
CA PRO A 211 -9.36 3.08 4.81
C PRO A 211 -9.09 2.18 6.01
N ARG A 212 -8.83 0.90 5.73
CA ARG A 212 -8.20 0.05 6.71
C ARG A 212 -6.77 0.53 6.93
N ILE A 213 -6.38 0.72 8.19
CA ILE A 213 -5.04 1.15 8.55
C ILE A 213 -4.22 -0.08 8.93
N VAL A 214 -3.04 -0.20 8.34
CA VAL A 214 -2.07 -1.27 8.61
C VAL A 214 -0.77 -0.61 9.06
N LEU A 215 -0.34 -0.86 10.28
CA LEU A 215 1.00 -0.48 10.70
C LEU A 215 2.01 -1.49 10.15
N GLN A 216 2.98 -1.00 9.42
CA GLN A 216 4.11 -1.76 8.93
C GLN A 216 5.34 -1.40 9.75
N PHE A 217 5.96 -2.39 10.37
CA PHE A 217 7.14 -2.24 11.19
C PHE A 217 8.25 -3.13 10.61
N LEU A 218 9.31 -2.52 10.09
CA LEU A 218 10.49 -3.23 9.61
C LEU A 218 11.35 -3.62 10.82
N VAL A 219 11.34 -4.90 11.16
CA VAL A 219 12.11 -5.41 12.31
C VAL A 219 13.60 -5.46 11.98
N THR A 220 14.40 -4.84 12.83
CA THR A 220 15.86 -4.84 12.79
C THR A 220 16.40 -5.17 14.19
N GLY A 221 17.67 -5.53 14.31
CA GLY A 221 18.31 -5.76 15.62
C GLY A 221 18.26 -4.54 16.55
N LYS A 222 18.04 -3.33 16.00
CA LYS A 222 17.96 -2.09 16.80
C LYS A 222 16.56 -1.81 17.36
N ASN A 223 15.49 -2.34 16.75
CA ASN A 223 14.10 -2.01 17.11
C ASN A 223 13.25 -3.20 17.56
N GLU A 224 13.74 -4.43 17.44
CA GLU A 224 12.98 -5.65 17.79
C GLU A 224 12.45 -5.65 19.23
N HIS A 225 13.20 -5.05 20.17
CA HIS A 225 12.80 -4.91 21.58
C HIS A 225 11.55 -4.02 21.76
N GLN A 226 11.18 -3.22 20.77
CA GLN A 226 10.00 -2.33 20.82
C GLN A 226 8.70 -3.00 20.36
N ILE A 227 8.74 -4.23 19.81
CA ILE A 227 7.57 -4.94 19.31
C ILE A 227 6.48 -5.13 20.38
N PRO A 228 6.77 -5.51 21.65
CA PRO A 228 5.73 -5.63 22.68
C PRO A 228 4.98 -4.30 22.86
N ALA A 229 5.70 -3.21 23.09
CA ALA A 229 5.09 -1.90 23.33
C ALA A 229 4.37 -1.33 22.07
N LEU A 230 4.78 -1.72 20.86
CA LEU A 230 4.04 -1.39 19.62
C LEU A 230 2.66 -2.06 19.58
N LYS A 231 2.52 -3.27 20.13
CA LYS A 231 1.22 -3.98 20.17
C LYS A 231 0.25 -3.36 21.13
N ASP A 232 0.76 -2.72 22.19
CA ASP A 232 -0.04 -2.08 23.22
C ASP A 232 -0.45 -0.64 22.82
N TRP A 233 0.20 -0.05 21.84
CA TRP A 233 -0.08 1.30 21.35
C TRP A 233 -1.23 1.30 20.33
#